data_a66acfa4fb000d28d551f3e8b770840f
#
_entry.id   a66acfa4fb000d28d551f3e8b770840f
#
_cell.length_a   1.000
_cell.length_b   1.000
_cell.length_c   1.000
_cell.angle_alpha   90.00
_cell.angle_beta   90.00
_cell.angle_gamma   90.00
#
_symmetry.space_group_name_H-M   'P 1'
#
loop_
_entity.id
_entity.type
_entity.pdbx_description
1 polymer ?
#
loop_
_entity_poly.entity_id
_entity_poly.type
_entity_poly.pdbx_seq_one_letter_code
_entity_poly.pdbx_strand_id
1 'polypeptide(L)'
;MNDTMYHRGPDDCGEEIYGMYDGWLAGFAQRRLSILDLSALGHQPMHSSDKRISVVYNGEIYNYQELKEELADYPFRSNCDTEVIIAAYLKWGIRCVERFNGMYAIALFDRERQDVYLIRDRIGKKPLYYWHEDGNLVFASELKPIMKCPGFTGEIERRVLPRYLFQQYINAPESIYKNVYKVEPGTILRFSRGEINTWKYWNVRKVYHEAQKNRIEDYHEAKEQLKDLLKKSVKARMIADVPLGAFLSGGYDSSLVTAMAQECSESPVKTFSVGYHEEKYNEAKYAKAVAEYLGTDHTELYIDEQDMFDLVESIPKYYDEPFADSSEIATMMVSKLAREHVTVALSGDGGDEFFCGYNIYENVSQAQHLDKLGAMVHGVCGLPGFKQLHMEDRLPFRVRVIAGNRERESKTQFGAGNYLVKAKAMVKPPAEGEESLPIHYLIESKYHVRDWQIRRMLLDMDTYLPGDILCKVDRASMKYSLESRCPILDVSVMELSYRIPHVFKYVHGDKKHILKDIAYDYIPKDLLERPKVGFGVPLDKWLRGPLREQLLDYSSYDYLKRQNVFDAGYVSDMIKRYIDTGDAGPATGANYSKLTWSFFVFQQWYQTYHG
;
A
#
# COMPACT_ATOMS: atom_id res chain seq x y z
N MET A 1 15.84 -9.77 17.38
CA MET A 1 14.60 -9.51 16.64
C MET A 1 14.02 -8.13 16.96
N ASN A 2 13.64 -7.85 18.19
CA ASN A 2 12.97 -6.60 18.57
C ASN A 2 13.77 -5.34 18.24
N ASP A 3 15.08 -5.33 18.47
CA ASP A 3 15.97 -4.18 18.20
C ASP A 3 16.00 -3.74 16.72
N THR A 4 15.73 -4.65 15.79
CA THR A 4 15.67 -4.31 14.36
C THR A 4 14.50 -3.37 14.01
N MET A 5 13.55 -3.22 14.95
CA MET A 5 12.34 -2.41 14.80
C MET A 5 12.42 -1.05 15.51
N TYR A 6 13.59 -0.68 16.06
CA TYR A 6 13.78 0.55 16.85
C TYR A 6 13.25 1.81 16.14
N HIS A 7 13.48 1.92 14.83
CA HIS A 7 13.03 3.08 14.03
C HIS A 7 11.51 3.24 13.99
N ARG A 8 10.74 2.18 14.23
CA ARG A 8 9.26 2.24 14.27
C ARG A 8 8.72 2.68 15.63
N GLY A 9 9.44 2.41 16.70
CA GLY A 9 8.99 2.70 18.06
C GLY A 9 10.17 2.90 19.01
N PRO A 10 10.70 4.14 19.08
CA PRO A 10 11.87 4.43 19.90
C PRO A 10 11.55 4.68 21.38
N ASP A 11 10.25 4.88 21.74
CA ASP A 11 9.88 5.46 23.03
C ASP A 11 9.81 4.42 24.15
N ASP A 12 9.41 3.17 23.84
CA ASP A 12 9.29 2.09 24.83
C ASP A 12 9.60 0.72 24.19
N CYS A 13 9.96 -0.24 25.01
CA CYS A 13 10.35 -1.59 24.60
C CYS A 13 9.90 -2.62 25.64
N GLY A 14 9.12 -3.60 25.22
CA GLY A 14 8.74 -4.72 26.07
C GLY A 14 8.93 -6.07 25.40
N GLU A 15 9.26 -7.07 26.23
CA GLU A 15 9.47 -8.46 25.81
C GLU A 15 8.99 -9.39 26.91
N GLU A 16 8.24 -10.43 26.56
CA GLU A 16 7.77 -11.43 27.51
C GLU A 16 7.68 -12.80 26.87
N ILE A 17 7.99 -13.84 27.64
CA ILE A 17 7.94 -15.24 27.23
C ILE A 17 6.90 -15.97 28.10
N TYR A 18 6.04 -16.72 27.45
CA TYR A 18 4.95 -17.49 28.08
C TYR A 18 5.16 -18.98 27.85
N GLY A 19 5.01 -19.77 28.91
CA GLY A 19 4.90 -21.21 28.78
C GLY A 19 3.57 -21.62 28.13
N MET A 20 3.63 -22.56 27.20
CA MET A 20 2.49 -23.22 26.57
C MET A 20 2.47 -24.71 26.91
N TYR A 21 1.44 -25.44 26.46
CA TYR A 21 1.37 -26.90 26.63
C TYR A 21 2.53 -27.60 25.92
N ASP A 22 2.84 -28.79 26.37
CA ASP A 22 3.82 -29.69 25.76
C ASP A 22 5.24 -29.09 25.61
N GLY A 23 5.59 -28.12 26.46
CA GLY A 23 6.91 -27.49 26.46
C GLY A 23 7.11 -26.40 25.41
N TRP A 24 6.07 -26.03 24.69
CA TRP A 24 6.11 -24.89 23.76
C TRP A 24 6.24 -23.57 24.49
N LEU A 25 6.80 -22.59 23.82
CA LEU A 25 6.92 -21.23 24.31
C LEU A 25 6.28 -20.26 23.32
N ALA A 26 5.57 -19.26 23.83
CA ALA A 26 5.19 -18.08 23.06
C ALA A 26 6.00 -16.90 23.53
N GLY A 27 6.63 -16.16 22.62
CA GLY A 27 7.37 -14.93 22.91
C GLY A 27 6.73 -13.75 22.19
N PHE A 28 6.39 -12.69 22.96
CA PHE A 28 5.88 -11.44 22.41
C PHE A 28 6.85 -10.31 22.71
N ALA A 29 7.11 -9.48 21.71
CA ALA A 29 7.96 -8.31 21.84
C ALA A 29 7.39 -7.13 21.06
N GLN A 30 7.63 -5.90 21.55
CA GLN A 30 7.11 -4.70 20.92
C GLN A 30 8.08 -3.53 21.09
N ARG A 31 8.19 -2.71 20.05
CA ARG A 31 8.76 -1.36 20.06
C ARG A 31 7.63 -0.36 19.91
N ARG A 32 7.48 0.55 20.87
CA ARG A 32 6.37 1.48 20.94
C ARG A 32 6.75 2.88 20.47
N LEU A 33 5.94 3.43 19.56
CA LEU A 33 5.81 4.86 19.36
C LEU A 33 4.61 5.32 20.19
N SER A 34 4.85 6.11 21.23
CA SER A 34 3.81 6.52 22.18
C SER A 34 3.00 7.68 21.61
N ILE A 35 1.73 7.45 21.32
CA ILE A 35 0.81 8.43 20.72
C ILE A 35 -0.39 8.68 21.62
N LEU A 36 -1.03 7.62 22.15
CA LEU A 36 -2.09 7.68 23.15
C LEU A 36 -1.58 7.10 24.46
N ASP A 37 -1.89 7.76 25.56
CA ASP A 37 -1.44 7.40 26.91
C ASP A 37 0.10 7.29 27.00
N LEU A 38 0.78 8.43 27.13
CA LEU A 38 2.25 8.49 27.19
C LEU A 38 2.83 7.90 28.48
N SER A 39 1.98 7.42 29.42
CA SER A 39 2.39 6.80 30.65
C SER A 39 2.84 5.33 30.47
N ALA A 40 3.42 4.75 31.54
CA ALA A 40 3.77 3.34 31.58
C ALA A 40 2.55 2.38 31.48
N LEU A 41 1.31 2.88 31.61
CA LEU A 41 0.11 2.07 31.46
C LEU A 41 -0.15 1.64 30.00
N GLY A 42 0.46 2.34 29.04
CA GLY A 42 0.43 1.94 27.62
C GLY A 42 1.53 0.94 27.22
N HIS A 43 2.34 0.43 28.18
CA HIS A 43 3.39 -0.56 27.91
C HIS A 43 2.83 -1.85 27.30
N GLN A 44 3.61 -2.47 26.42
CA GLN A 44 3.26 -3.73 25.77
C GLN A 44 4.45 -4.71 25.83
N PRO A 45 4.20 -6.04 25.99
CA PRO A 45 2.89 -6.71 25.95
C PRO A 45 1.94 -6.27 27.06
N MET A 46 0.69 -5.95 26.68
CA MET A 46 -0.35 -5.58 27.65
C MET A 46 -1.19 -6.79 28.04
N HIS A 47 -1.63 -6.86 29.32
CA HIS A 47 -2.32 -8.01 29.86
C HIS A 47 -3.69 -7.68 30.44
N SER A 48 -4.61 -8.66 30.34
CA SER A 48 -5.79 -8.68 31.22
C SER A 48 -5.38 -8.79 32.70
N SER A 49 -6.26 -8.36 33.61
CA SER A 49 -5.97 -8.38 35.06
C SER A 49 -5.66 -9.79 35.61
N ASP A 50 -6.26 -10.81 35.04
CA ASP A 50 -6.02 -12.24 35.36
C ASP A 50 -4.82 -12.84 34.57
N LYS A 51 -4.16 -12.05 33.73
CA LYS A 51 -3.07 -12.46 32.84
C LYS A 51 -3.44 -13.58 31.86
N ARG A 52 -4.72 -13.81 31.61
CA ARG A 52 -5.19 -14.77 30.62
C ARG A 52 -4.87 -14.30 29.21
N ILE A 53 -5.12 -13.03 28.92
CA ILE A 53 -4.92 -12.44 27.60
C ILE A 53 -3.66 -11.57 27.61
N SER A 54 -2.83 -11.76 26.59
CA SER A 54 -1.66 -10.91 26.30
C SER A 54 -1.75 -10.38 24.89
N VAL A 55 -1.46 -9.08 24.69
CA VAL A 55 -1.55 -8.41 23.39
C VAL A 55 -0.31 -7.60 23.12
N VAL A 56 0.21 -7.72 21.88
CA VAL A 56 1.07 -6.72 21.24
C VAL A 56 0.35 -6.17 20.03
N TYR A 57 0.45 -4.88 19.82
CA TYR A 57 -0.39 -4.14 18.90
C TYR A 57 0.39 -2.99 18.24
N ASN A 58 0.30 -2.91 16.93
CA ASN A 58 0.81 -1.80 16.12
C ASN A 58 -0.38 -1.20 15.39
N GLY A 59 -0.80 0.00 15.77
CA GLY A 59 -1.93 0.66 15.12
C GLY A 59 -2.66 1.67 15.97
N GLU A 60 -3.92 1.94 15.57
CA GLU A 60 -4.85 2.86 16.25
C GLU A 60 -6.28 2.39 16.02
N ILE A 61 -7.07 2.25 17.10
CA ILE A 61 -8.51 1.98 17.06
C ILE A 61 -9.25 3.28 17.30
N TYR A 62 -9.67 3.95 16.22
CA TYR A 62 -10.24 5.30 16.26
C TYR A 62 -11.56 5.41 17.03
N ASN A 63 -12.36 4.35 17.09
CA ASN A 63 -13.61 4.31 17.85
C ASN A 63 -13.44 3.71 19.26
N TYR A 64 -12.23 3.77 19.84
CA TYR A 64 -11.97 3.17 21.15
C TYR A 64 -12.78 3.78 22.30
N GLN A 65 -13.13 5.06 22.22
CA GLN A 65 -13.93 5.73 23.24
C GLN A 65 -15.38 5.19 23.25
N GLU A 66 -15.99 5.06 22.08
CA GLU A 66 -17.34 4.46 21.91
C GLU A 66 -17.34 2.99 22.39
N LEU A 67 -16.28 2.26 22.07
CA LEU A 67 -16.13 0.88 22.54
C LEU A 67 -15.95 0.81 24.07
N LYS A 68 -15.26 1.76 24.71
CA LYS A 68 -15.17 1.85 26.17
C LYS A 68 -16.54 2.04 26.83
N GLU A 69 -17.42 2.83 26.23
CA GLU A 69 -18.79 3.00 26.72
C GLU A 69 -19.57 1.67 26.66
N GLU A 70 -19.46 0.91 25.57
CA GLU A 70 -20.06 -0.42 25.45
C GLU A 70 -19.44 -1.46 26.40
N LEU A 71 -18.21 -1.24 26.84
CA LEU A 71 -17.41 -2.11 27.70
C LEU A 71 -17.32 -1.56 29.14
N ALA A 72 -18.28 -0.74 29.57
CA ALA A 72 -18.23 -0.05 30.87
C ALA A 72 -18.08 -0.98 32.09
N ASP A 73 -18.44 -2.26 31.97
CA ASP A 73 -18.26 -3.27 33.02
C ASP A 73 -16.78 -3.70 33.18
N TYR A 74 -15.92 -3.39 32.22
CA TYR A 74 -14.49 -3.71 32.29
C TYR A 74 -13.74 -2.62 33.09
N PRO A 75 -12.90 -3.00 34.07
CA PRO A 75 -12.19 -2.03 34.93
C PRO A 75 -10.96 -1.47 34.20
N PHE A 76 -11.15 -0.56 33.26
CA PHE A 76 -10.06 0.09 32.53
C PHE A 76 -9.07 0.79 33.47
N ARG A 77 -7.78 0.65 33.20
CA ARG A 77 -6.68 1.23 33.96
C ARG A 77 -5.90 2.27 33.18
N SER A 78 -5.97 2.20 31.86
CA SER A 78 -5.27 3.10 30.95
C SER A 78 -6.25 3.90 30.09
N ASN A 79 -5.75 4.96 29.47
CA ASN A 79 -6.45 5.67 28.41
C ASN A 79 -6.11 5.16 27.00
N CYS A 80 -5.27 4.13 26.92
CA CYS A 80 -4.81 3.53 25.69
C CYS A 80 -5.92 2.73 24.99
N ASP A 81 -5.95 2.77 23.68
CA ASP A 81 -6.83 1.95 22.84
C ASP A 81 -6.44 0.46 22.87
N THR A 82 -5.17 0.13 23.18
CA THR A 82 -4.68 -1.25 23.34
C THR A 82 -5.48 -2.02 24.40
N GLU A 83 -5.85 -1.40 25.53
CA GLU A 83 -6.63 -2.06 26.57
C GLU A 83 -8.06 -2.41 26.10
N VAL A 84 -8.60 -1.62 25.17
CA VAL A 84 -9.92 -1.90 24.55
C VAL A 84 -9.89 -3.21 23.78
N ILE A 85 -8.78 -3.60 23.17
CA ILE A 85 -8.65 -4.90 22.47
C ILE A 85 -8.86 -6.04 23.47
N ILE A 86 -8.23 -5.97 24.64
CA ILE A 86 -8.35 -6.97 25.70
C ILE A 86 -9.78 -7.06 26.20
N ALA A 87 -10.37 -5.93 26.57
CA ALA A 87 -11.73 -5.86 27.08
C ALA A 87 -12.75 -6.39 26.06
N ALA A 88 -12.60 -6.01 24.79
CA ALA A 88 -13.45 -6.45 23.70
C ALA A 88 -13.32 -7.96 23.43
N TYR A 89 -12.09 -8.50 23.47
CA TYR A 89 -11.89 -9.95 23.30
C TYR A 89 -12.50 -10.75 24.44
N LEU A 90 -12.36 -10.29 25.68
CA LEU A 90 -12.97 -10.95 26.85
C LEU A 90 -14.51 -10.98 26.75
N LYS A 91 -15.13 -9.90 26.23
CA LYS A 91 -16.59 -9.80 26.11
C LYS A 91 -17.15 -10.50 24.88
N TRP A 92 -16.52 -10.36 23.72
CA TRP A 92 -17.07 -10.80 22.43
C TRP A 92 -16.25 -11.90 21.73
N GLY A 93 -15.14 -12.35 22.35
CA GLY A 93 -14.21 -13.28 21.72
C GLY A 93 -13.56 -12.66 20.50
N ILE A 94 -13.04 -13.51 19.59
CA ILE A 94 -12.31 -13.07 18.40
C ILE A 94 -13.15 -12.21 17.44
N ARG A 95 -14.49 -12.29 17.50
CA ARG A 95 -15.37 -11.44 16.69
C ARG A 95 -15.37 -9.96 17.09
N CYS A 96 -14.70 -9.60 18.19
CA CYS A 96 -14.51 -8.19 18.56
C CYS A 96 -13.91 -7.34 17.43
N VAL A 97 -13.07 -7.92 16.58
CA VAL A 97 -12.42 -7.23 15.45
C VAL A 97 -13.41 -6.68 14.42
N GLU A 98 -14.62 -7.24 14.33
CA GLU A 98 -15.68 -6.76 13.44
C GLU A 98 -16.19 -5.36 13.86
N ARG A 99 -16.01 -4.99 15.16
CA ARG A 99 -16.42 -3.71 15.74
C ARG A 99 -15.35 -2.62 15.69
N PHE A 100 -14.09 -2.99 15.44
CA PHE A 100 -12.98 -2.03 15.43
C PHE A 100 -13.00 -1.18 14.14
N ASN A 101 -13.00 0.13 14.30
CA ASN A 101 -12.69 1.06 13.22
C ASN A 101 -11.27 1.58 13.45
N GLY A 102 -10.32 1.13 12.63
CA GLY A 102 -8.91 1.44 12.87
C GLY A 102 -7.97 0.91 11.80
N MET A 103 -6.71 1.13 12.05
CA MET A 103 -5.58 0.55 11.35
C MET A 103 -4.79 -0.29 12.34
N TYR A 104 -4.57 -1.57 12.07
CA TYR A 104 -3.94 -2.43 13.07
C TYR A 104 -3.29 -3.70 12.53
N ALA A 105 -2.21 -4.07 13.20
CA ALA A 105 -1.66 -5.41 13.25
C ALA A 105 -1.63 -5.83 14.72
N ILE A 106 -2.41 -6.85 15.08
CA ILE A 106 -2.56 -7.33 16.46
C ILE A 106 -2.02 -8.76 16.53
N ALA A 107 -1.19 -9.04 17.55
CA ALA A 107 -0.96 -10.40 17.99
C ALA A 107 -1.53 -10.55 19.40
N LEU A 108 -2.45 -11.52 19.56
CA LEU A 108 -3.15 -11.80 20.80
C LEU A 108 -2.91 -13.25 21.21
N PHE A 109 -2.49 -13.48 22.44
CA PHE A 109 -2.35 -14.81 23.04
C PHE A 109 -3.42 -15.04 24.10
N ASP A 110 -4.26 -16.05 23.91
CA ASP A 110 -5.18 -16.56 24.93
C ASP A 110 -4.54 -17.75 25.63
N ARG A 111 -4.07 -17.53 26.84
CA ARG A 111 -3.36 -18.54 27.62
C ARG A 111 -4.24 -19.73 28.02
N GLU A 112 -5.53 -19.53 28.21
CA GLU A 112 -6.47 -20.60 28.52
C GLU A 112 -6.70 -21.52 27.34
N ARG A 113 -6.84 -20.95 26.14
CA ARG A 113 -7.04 -21.68 24.89
C ARG A 113 -5.74 -22.17 24.26
N GLN A 114 -4.61 -21.59 24.66
CA GLN A 114 -3.29 -21.80 24.04
C GLN A 114 -3.28 -21.45 22.55
N ASP A 115 -4.02 -20.42 22.18
CA ASP A 115 -4.15 -19.92 20.83
C ASP A 115 -3.41 -18.59 20.68
N VAL A 116 -2.65 -18.44 19.61
CA VAL A 116 -2.13 -17.15 19.14
C VAL A 116 -2.94 -16.70 17.93
N TYR A 117 -3.46 -15.48 18.00
CA TYR A 117 -4.17 -14.85 16.88
C TYR A 117 -3.32 -13.73 16.29
N LEU A 118 -3.09 -13.76 14.98
CA LEU A 118 -2.55 -12.66 14.21
C LEU A 118 -3.69 -12.03 13.40
N ILE A 119 -3.90 -10.73 13.58
CA ILE A 119 -5.05 -10.03 13.00
C ILE A 119 -4.57 -8.81 12.25
N ARG A 120 -4.95 -8.67 10.99
CA ARG A 120 -4.63 -7.52 10.16
C ARG A 120 -5.89 -6.71 9.84
N ASP A 121 -5.79 -5.38 9.87
CA ASP A 121 -6.91 -4.50 9.58
C ASP A 121 -7.52 -4.72 8.18
N ARG A 122 -8.73 -4.19 7.96
CA ARG A 122 -9.57 -4.46 6.79
C ARG A 122 -8.91 -4.22 5.45
N ILE A 123 -8.09 -3.17 5.35
CA ILE A 123 -7.42 -2.76 4.10
C ILE A 123 -5.91 -2.99 4.14
N GLY A 124 -5.38 -3.55 5.24
CA GLY A 124 -3.97 -3.87 5.39
C GLY A 124 -3.07 -2.66 5.57
N LYS A 125 -3.55 -1.62 6.26
CA LYS A 125 -2.79 -0.40 6.50
C LYS A 125 -1.55 -0.64 7.35
N LYS A 126 -1.65 -1.48 8.40
CA LYS A 126 -0.49 -1.90 9.17
C LYS A 126 0.08 -3.21 8.62
N PRO A 127 1.40 -3.31 8.45
CA PRO A 127 2.04 -4.51 7.91
C PRO A 127 2.07 -5.62 8.97
N LEU A 128 1.94 -6.87 8.51
CA LEU A 128 2.08 -8.06 9.36
C LEU A 128 2.56 -9.23 8.53
N TYR A 129 3.77 -9.70 8.82
CA TYR A 129 4.42 -10.86 8.19
C TYR A 129 4.44 -12.03 9.15
N TYR A 130 4.47 -13.24 8.59
CA TYR A 130 4.72 -14.45 9.37
C TYR A 130 5.56 -15.46 8.57
N TRP A 131 6.37 -16.21 9.30
CA TRP A 131 7.09 -17.37 8.83
C TRP A 131 6.58 -18.59 9.59
N HIS A 132 6.21 -19.63 8.86
CA HIS A 132 5.71 -20.87 9.43
C HIS A 132 6.47 -22.05 8.84
N GLU A 133 7.19 -22.76 9.67
CA GLU A 133 7.98 -23.94 9.29
C GLU A 133 8.15 -24.86 10.50
N ASP A 134 8.11 -26.17 10.27
CA ASP A 134 8.26 -27.22 11.30
C ASP A 134 7.36 -27.02 12.53
N GLY A 135 6.13 -26.56 12.30
CA GLY A 135 5.17 -26.28 13.37
C GLY A 135 5.46 -25.02 14.19
N ASN A 136 6.51 -24.25 13.89
CA ASN A 136 6.83 -23.00 14.55
C ASN A 136 6.22 -21.82 13.79
N LEU A 137 5.76 -20.80 14.53
CA LEU A 137 5.28 -19.53 13.99
C LEU A 137 6.14 -18.38 14.47
N VAL A 138 6.68 -17.59 13.55
CA VAL A 138 7.34 -16.31 13.84
C VAL A 138 6.56 -15.22 13.12
N PHE A 139 6.35 -14.08 13.78
CA PHE A 139 5.63 -12.95 13.19
C PHE A 139 6.31 -11.61 13.49
N ALA A 140 6.12 -10.65 12.61
CA ALA A 140 6.62 -9.29 12.78
C ALA A 140 5.92 -8.30 11.84
N SER A 141 6.03 -7.00 12.16
CA SER A 141 5.59 -5.94 11.23
C SER A 141 6.51 -5.79 10.03
N GLU A 142 7.76 -6.24 10.10
CA GLU A 142 8.77 -6.18 9.03
C GLU A 142 9.51 -7.51 8.89
N LEU A 143 10.25 -7.70 7.79
CA LEU A 143 11.00 -8.95 7.56
C LEU A 143 12.29 -9.03 8.39
N LYS A 144 12.92 -7.89 8.71
CA LYS A 144 14.18 -7.87 9.48
C LYS A 144 14.16 -8.71 10.77
N PRO A 145 13.11 -8.66 11.61
CA PRO A 145 13.01 -9.54 12.77
C PRO A 145 13.00 -11.03 12.41
N ILE A 146 12.25 -11.40 11.37
CA ILE A 146 12.15 -12.80 10.90
C ILE A 146 13.53 -13.28 10.41
N MET A 147 14.24 -12.45 9.65
CA MET A 147 15.59 -12.76 9.14
C MET A 147 16.63 -12.97 10.26
N LYS A 148 16.36 -12.48 11.47
CA LYS A 148 17.22 -12.71 12.66
C LYS A 148 16.83 -13.95 13.46
N CYS A 149 15.76 -14.64 13.06
CA CYS A 149 15.34 -15.86 13.74
C CYS A 149 16.30 -17.00 13.44
N PRO A 150 16.74 -17.79 14.45
CA PRO A 150 17.52 -18.99 14.22
C PRO A 150 16.78 -19.96 13.28
N GLY A 151 17.49 -20.54 12.30
CA GLY A 151 16.91 -21.45 11.31
C GLY A 151 16.35 -20.77 10.05
N PHE A 152 16.23 -19.44 10.03
CA PHE A 152 15.82 -18.75 8.81
C PHE A 152 16.89 -18.86 7.71
N THR A 153 16.51 -19.42 6.55
CA THR A 153 17.45 -19.70 5.45
C THR A 153 17.62 -18.54 4.47
N GLY A 154 16.63 -17.64 4.40
CA GLY A 154 16.64 -16.52 3.44
C GLY A 154 16.48 -16.95 1.97
N GLU A 155 15.91 -18.12 1.69
CA GLU A 155 15.74 -18.58 0.31
C GLU A 155 14.72 -17.71 -0.43
N ILE A 156 15.14 -17.18 -1.60
CA ILE A 156 14.32 -16.26 -2.41
C ILE A 156 13.21 -17.03 -3.12
N GLU A 157 11.98 -16.55 -2.98
CA GLU A 157 10.81 -17.03 -3.73
C GLU A 157 10.81 -16.43 -5.16
N ARG A 158 11.47 -17.11 -6.10
CA ARG A 158 11.66 -16.61 -7.48
C ARG A 158 10.35 -16.41 -8.24
N ARG A 159 9.29 -17.14 -7.87
CA ARG A 159 7.98 -17.08 -8.54
C ARG A 159 7.30 -15.72 -8.38
N VAL A 160 7.68 -14.92 -7.38
CA VAL A 160 7.14 -13.55 -7.21
C VAL A 160 7.82 -12.53 -8.12
N LEU A 161 9.05 -12.79 -8.58
CA LEU A 161 9.88 -11.79 -9.27
C LEU A 161 9.28 -11.27 -10.59
N PRO A 162 8.70 -12.09 -11.48
CA PRO A 162 8.06 -11.55 -12.69
C PRO A 162 6.94 -10.55 -12.37
N ARG A 163 6.19 -10.79 -11.29
CA ARG A 163 5.14 -9.85 -10.84
C ARG A 163 5.75 -8.60 -10.23
N TYR A 164 6.73 -8.76 -9.36
CA TYR A 164 7.46 -7.64 -8.77
C TYR A 164 8.04 -6.72 -9.86
N LEU A 165 8.77 -7.26 -10.82
CA LEU A 165 9.34 -6.48 -11.93
C LEU A 165 8.27 -5.72 -12.72
N PHE A 166 7.08 -6.29 -12.84
CA PHE A 166 5.95 -5.70 -13.54
C PHE A 166 5.18 -4.66 -12.70
N GLN A 167 4.93 -4.97 -11.41
CA GLN A 167 4.08 -4.17 -10.51
C GLN A 167 4.88 -3.22 -9.63
N GLN A 168 6.19 -3.46 -9.44
CA GLN A 168 7.11 -2.73 -8.56
C GLN A 168 6.98 -3.08 -7.06
N TYR A 169 6.13 -4.03 -6.68
CA TYR A 169 5.91 -4.50 -5.31
C TYR A 169 5.47 -5.97 -5.30
N ILE A 170 5.49 -6.59 -4.12
CA ILE A 170 5.05 -7.97 -3.90
C ILE A 170 3.75 -7.95 -3.10
N ASN A 171 2.68 -8.53 -3.66
CA ASN A 171 1.37 -8.55 -3.01
C ASN A 171 1.26 -9.65 -1.93
N ALA A 172 0.41 -9.41 -0.93
CA ALA A 172 -0.05 -10.46 -0.04
C ALA A 172 -0.78 -11.57 -0.83
N PRO A 173 -0.68 -12.85 -0.40
CA PRO A 173 0.01 -13.29 0.81
C PRO A 173 1.52 -13.49 0.65
N GLU A 174 2.08 -13.39 -0.54
CA GLU A 174 3.47 -13.72 -0.79
C GLU A 174 4.43 -12.64 -0.26
N SER A 175 5.69 -13.04 -0.03
CA SER A 175 6.84 -12.18 0.22
C SER A 175 8.00 -12.56 -0.69
N ILE A 176 9.13 -11.89 -0.54
CA ILE A 176 10.36 -12.21 -1.29
C ILE A 176 10.99 -13.53 -0.86
N TYR A 177 10.68 -14.04 0.33
CA TYR A 177 11.25 -15.27 0.86
C TYR A 177 10.28 -16.44 0.84
N LYS A 178 10.78 -17.65 0.60
CA LYS A 178 10.02 -18.91 0.74
C LYS A 178 9.54 -19.09 2.18
N ASN A 179 8.34 -19.65 2.34
CA ASN A 179 7.70 -19.95 3.64
C ASN A 179 7.43 -18.70 4.51
N VAL A 180 7.69 -17.49 3.99
CA VAL A 180 7.34 -16.23 4.62
C VAL A 180 6.18 -15.59 3.89
N TYR A 181 5.16 -15.21 4.63
CA TYR A 181 3.91 -14.70 4.09
C TYR A 181 3.52 -13.39 4.75
N LYS A 182 2.70 -12.61 4.05
CA LYS A 182 1.97 -11.45 4.61
C LYS A 182 0.58 -11.92 5.03
N VAL A 183 0.15 -11.59 6.23
CA VAL A 183 -1.27 -11.75 6.58
C VAL A 183 -2.08 -10.86 5.64
N GLU A 184 -3.06 -11.44 4.95
CA GLU A 184 -3.89 -10.67 4.00
C GLU A 184 -4.75 -9.62 4.73
N PRO A 185 -5.12 -8.49 4.06
CA PRO A 185 -6.08 -7.53 4.61
C PRO A 185 -7.38 -8.20 5.05
N GLY A 186 -7.95 -7.73 6.18
CA GLY A 186 -9.21 -8.22 6.72
C GLY A 186 -9.19 -9.69 7.16
N THR A 187 -8.02 -10.21 7.56
CA THR A 187 -7.81 -11.63 7.87
C THR A 187 -7.40 -11.83 9.32
N ILE A 188 -7.89 -12.91 9.90
CA ILE A 188 -7.45 -13.49 11.15
C ILE A 188 -6.72 -14.79 10.83
N LEU A 189 -5.51 -14.93 11.39
CA LEU A 189 -4.76 -16.17 11.44
C LEU A 189 -4.75 -16.67 12.88
N ARG A 190 -5.21 -17.89 13.12
CA ARG A 190 -5.10 -18.58 14.39
C ARG A 190 -4.00 -19.64 14.29
N PHE A 191 -3.06 -19.60 15.21
CA PHE A 191 -2.06 -20.62 15.41
C PHE A 191 -2.38 -21.39 16.69
N SER A 192 -2.46 -22.71 16.58
CA SER A 192 -2.76 -23.62 17.68
C SER A 192 -2.09 -24.97 17.45
N ARG A 193 -1.28 -25.43 18.40
CA ARG A 193 -0.62 -26.75 18.37
C ARG A 193 0.17 -27.02 17.08
N GLY A 194 0.91 -26.02 16.59
CA GLY A 194 1.71 -26.15 15.38
C GLY A 194 0.96 -25.95 14.06
N GLU A 195 -0.36 -25.76 14.10
CA GLU A 195 -1.20 -25.59 12.91
C GLU A 195 -1.72 -24.17 12.75
N ILE A 196 -1.86 -23.74 11.50
CA ILE A 196 -2.42 -22.45 11.12
C ILE A 196 -3.79 -22.63 10.50
N ASN A 197 -4.76 -21.82 10.97
CA ASN A 197 -6.07 -21.65 10.36
C ASN A 197 -6.30 -20.18 10.06
N THR A 198 -6.73 -19.86 8.82
CA THR A 198 -6.97 -18.47 8.40
C THR A 198 -8.39 -18.30 7.89
N TRP A 199 -8.99 -17.13 8.20
CA TRP A 199 -10.28 -16.72 7.62
C TRP A 199 -10.38 -15.20 7.50
N LYS A 200 -11.12 -14.75 6.49
CA LYS A 200 -11.41 -13.32 6.32
C LYS A 200 -12.63 -12.92 7.15
N TYR A 201 -12.46 -11.98 8.09
CA TYR A 201 -13.57 -11.36 8.81
C TYR A 201 -14.18 -10.19 7.99
N TRP A 202 -13.42 -9.66 7.03
CA TRP A 202 -13.85 -8.62 6.11
C TRP A 202 -13.36 -8.90 4.68
N ASN A 203 -14.15 -8.52 3.66
CA ASN A 203 -13.80 -8.76 2.27
C ASN A 203 -14.44 -7.69 1.36
N VAL A 204 -13.62 -6.99 0.59
CA VAL A 204 -14.02 -5.87 -0.28
C VAL A 204 -15.16 -6.23 -1.24
N ARG A 205 -15.09 -7.43 -1.83
CA ARG A 205 -16.11 -7.90 -2.80
C ARG A 205 -17.46 -8.10 -2.14
N LYS A 206 -17.47 -8.75 -0.97
CA LYS A 206 -18.71 -8.98 -0.21
C LYS A 206 -19.34 -7.66 0.19
N VAL A 207 -18.55 -6.74 0.73
CA VAL A 207 -19.01 -5.42 1.17
C VAL A 207 -19.56 -4.61 -0.02
N TYR A 208 -18.84 -4.62 -1.15
CA TYR A 208 -19.33 -3.97 -2.38
C TYR A 208 -20.69 -4.52 -2.82
N HIS A 209 -20.84 -5.84 -2.91
CA HIS A 209 -22.11 -6.44 -3.34
C HIS A 209 -23.27 -6.18 -2.37
N GLU A 210 -23.02 -6.18 -1.06
CA GLU A 210 -24.04 -5.79 -0.07
C GLU A 210 -24.41 -4.31 -0.21
N ALA A 211 -23.42 -3.43 -0.39
CA ALA A 211 -23.66 -2.00 -0.59
C ALA A 211 -24.53 -1.70 -1.83
N GLN A 212 -24.42 -2.50 -2.90
CA GLN A 212 -25.23 -2.34 -4.11
C GLN A 212 -26.74 -2.58 -3.87
N LYS A 213 -27.12 -3.25 -2.77
CA LYS A 213 -28.53 -3.46 -2.39
C LYS A 213 -29.17 -2.21 -1.79
N ASN A 214 -28.36 -1.29 -1.26
CA ASN A 214 -28.77 -0.09 -0.55
C ASN A 214 -28.10 1.16 -1.13
N ARG A 215 -28.17 1.33 -2.46
CA ARG A 215 -27.61 2.49 -3.15
C ARG A 215 -28.34 3.77 -2.78
N ILE A 216 -27.60 4.86 -2.74
CA ILE A 216 -28.14 6.20 -2.56
C ILE A 216 -28.44 6.73 -3.96
N GLU A 217 -29.71 7.06 -4.25
CA GLU A 217 -30.11 7.50 -5.58
C GLU A 217 -30.03 9.02 -5.77
N ASP A 218 -30.12 9.77 -4.68
CA ASP A 218 -30.02 11.23 -4.71
C ASP A 218 -28.57 11.70 -4.53
N TYR A 219 -28.13 12.60 -5.41
CA TYR A 219 -26.76 13.13 -5.39
C TYR A 219 -26.48 14.01 -4.16
N HIS A 220 -27.47 14.84 -3.79
CA HIS A 220 -27.32 15.76 -2.66
C HIS A 220 -27.22 14.98 -1.34
N GLU A 221 -28.07 13.97 -1.17
CA GLU A 221 -28.01 13.06 -0.03
C GLU A 221 -26.66 12.36 0.05
N ALA A 222 -26.16 11.86 -1.08
CA ALA A 222 -24.85 11.19 -1.15
C ALA A 222 -23.70 12.14 -0.76
N LYS A 223 -23.73 13.40 -1.24
CA LYS A 223 -22.74 14.44 -0.93
C LYS A 223 -22.74 14.78 0.56
N GLU A 224 -23.90 15.05 1.15
CA GLU A 224 -23.97 15.40 2.57
C GLU A 224 -23.57 14.25 3.48
N GLN A 225 -24.04 13.01 3.23
CA GLN A 225 -23.61 11.85 4.00
C GLN A 225 -22.11 11.63 3.91
N LEU A 226 -21.51 11.78 2.73
CA LEU A 226 -20.07 11.62 2.53
C LEU A 226 -19.28 12.71 3.27
N LYS A 227 -19.72 13.96 3.18
CA LYS A 227 -19.11 15.11 3.85
C LYS A 227 -19.10 14.91 5.37
N ASP A 228 -20.23 14.51 5.94
CA ASP A 228 -20.37 14.24 7.37
C ASP A 228 -19.48 13.11 7.85
N LEU A 229 -19.40 12.00 7.10
CA LEU A 229 -18.54 10.87 7.46
C LEU A 229 -17.05 11.21 7.34
N LEU A 230 -16.66 11.96 6.30
CA LEU A 230 -15.28 12.43 6.16
C LEU A 230 -14.88 13.32 7.33
N LYS A 231 -15.74 14.26 7.72
CA LYS A 231 -15.49 15.15 8.86
C LYS A 231 -15.37 14.37 10.18
N LYS A 232 -16.27 13.39 10.42
CA LYS A 232 -16.19 12.49 11.59
C LYS A 232 -14.89 11.68 11.57
N SER A 233 -14.52 11.18 10.41
CA SER A 233 -13.29 10.41 10.24
C SER A 233 -12.04 11.25 10.51
N VAL A 234 -11.97 12.48 10.00
CA VAL A 234 -10.87 13.42 10.29
C VAL A 234 -10.78 13.68 11.79
N LYS A 235 -11.90 14.05 12.43
CA LYS A 235 -11.96 14.34 13.87
C LYS A 235 -11.46 13.17 14.71
N ALA A 236 -11.89 11.93 14.41
CA ALA A 236 -11.45 10.74 15.12
C ALA A 236 -9.94 10.48 14.97
N ARG A 237 -9.35 10.83 13.82
CA ARG A 237 -7.92 10.65 13.55
C ARG A 237 -7.03 11.79 14.06
N MET A 238 -7.64 12.87 14.54
CA MET A 238 -6.94 13.96 15.23
C MET A 238 -6.71 13.69 16.72
N ILE A 239 -7.31 12.63 17.29
CA ILE A 239 -7.12 12.26 18.70
C ILE A 239 -5.69 11.73 18.88
N ALA A 240 -4.86 12.47 19.60
CA ALA A 240 -3.49 12.12 19.94
C ALA A 240 -3.02 12.95 21.15
N ASP A 241 -2.16 12.37 22.01
CA ASP A 241 -1.52 13.05 23.12
C ASP A 241 -0.16 13.68 22.72
N VAL A 242 0.14 13.67 21.40
CA VAL A 242 1.36 14.19 20.78
C VAL A 242 1.01 15.19 19.68
N PRO A 243 1.96 16.06 19.24
CA PRO A 243 1.72 16.98 18.13
C PRO A 243 1.31 16.26 16.85
N LEU A 244 0.29 16.82 16.16
CA LEU A 244 -0.28 16.32 14.93
C LEU A 244 -0.25 17.39 13.84
N GLY A 245 -0.11 16.94 12.58
CA GLY A 245 -0.17 17.78 11.38
C GLY A 245 -0.78 17.05 10.19
N ALA A 246 -0.61 17.59 8.99
CA ALA A 246 -1.11 16.98 7.75
C ALA A 246 -0.13 17.15 6.60
N PHE A 247 -0.05 16.16 5.72
CA PHE A 247 0.62 16.29 4.44
C PHE A 247 -0.28 17.07 3.47
N LEU A 248 0.25 18.11 2.90
CA LEU A 248 -0.48 18.98 1.97
C LEU A 248 0.25 19.06 0.63
N SER A 249 -0.33 18.46 -0.41
CA SER A 249 0.20 18.53 -1.77
C SER A 249 -0.49 19.60 -2.63
N GLY A 250 -1.56 20.25 -2.12
CA GLY A 250 -2.44 21.12 -2.90
C GLY A 250 -3.36 20.35 -3.87
N GLY A 251 -3.39 19.03 -3.82
CA GLY A 251 -4.39 18.19 -4.52
C GLY A 251 -5.71 18.09 -3.75
N TYR A 252 -6.78 17.69 -4.42
CA TYR A 252 -8.13 17.65 -3.83
C TYR A 252 -8.20 16.88 -2.51
N ASP A 253 -7.61 15.69 -2.44
CA ASP A 253 -7.73 14.80 -1.28
C ASP A 253 -7.02 15.37 -0.05
N SER A 254 -5.75 15.74 -0.20
CA SER A 254 -4.96 16.30 0.90
C SER A 254 -5.51 17.65 1.35
N SER A 255 -5.97 18.50 0.39
CA SER A 255 -6.55 19.81 0.70
C SER A 255 -7.88 19.67 1.45
N LEU A 256 -8.74 18.72 1.04
CA LEU A 256 -10.01 18.44 1.73
C LEU A 256 -9.78 17.93 3.16
N VAL A 257 -8.87 16.97 3.33
CA VAL A 257 -8.50 16.45 4.67
C VAL A 257 -7.95 17.57 5.54
N THR A 258 -7.08 18.41 5.00
CA THR A 258 -6.50 19.56 5.73
C THR A 258 -7.56 20.60 6.09
N ALA A 259 -8.48 20.93 5.18
CA ALA A 259 -9.56 21.88 5.45
C ALA A 259 -10.49 21.41 6.57
N MET A 260 -10.87 20.12 6.54
CA MET A 260 -11.69 19.52 7.60
C MET A 260 -10.93 19.44 8.93
N ALA A 261 -9.61 19.17 8.89
CA ALA A 261 -8.78 19.18 10.09
C ALA A 261 -8.68 20.59 10.69
N GLN A 262 -8.50 21.62 9.85
CA GLN A 262 -8.48 23.02 10.31
C GLN A 262 -9.84 23.44 10.90
N GLU A 263 -10.95 23.03 10.31
CA GLU A 263 -12.29 23.28 10.86
C GLU A 263 -12.50 22.62 12.22
N CYS A 264 -11.87 21.46 12.45
CA CYS A 264 -11.96 20.71 13.73
C CYS A 264 -10.93 21.20 14.77
N SER A 265 -9.99 22.10 14.44
CA SER A 265 -8.91 22.57 15.29
C SER A 265 -9.15 24.01 15.74
N GLU A 266 -8.86 24.31 17.01
CA GLU A 266 -8.89 25.67 17.55
C GLU A 266 -7.62 26.47 17.22
N SER A 267 -6.55 25.80 16.81
CA SER A 267 -5.27 26.40 16.43
C SER A 267 -4.90 26.06 14.99
N PRO A 268 -4.00 26.82 14.34
CA PRO A 268 -3.51 26.49 13.01
C PRO A 268 -2.93 25.08 12.96
N VAL A 269 -3.47 24.23 12.07
CA VAL A 269 -2.96 22.89 11.83
C VAL A 269 -1.61 22.96 11.14
N LYS A 270 -0.62 22.23 11.63
CA LYS A 270 0.69 22.13 10.99
C LYS A 270 0.58 21.37 9.68
N THR A 271 1.06 21.93 8.59
CA THR A 271 1.00 21.31 7.28
C THR A 271 2.38 21.26 6.63
N PHE A 272 2.65 20.16 5.87
CA PHE A 272 3.96 19.90 5.32
C PHE A 272 3.87 19.58 3.84
N SER A 273 4.76 20.18 3.04
CA SER A 273 4.93 19.88 1.62
C SER A 273 6.40 19.82 1.23
N VAL A 274 6.65 19.07 0.15
CA VAL A 274 7.96 18.99 -0.50
C VAL A 274 7.84 19.59 -1.89
N GLY A 275 8.73 20.53 -2.20
CA GLY A 275 8.88 21.14 -3.50
C GLY A 275 10.20 20.75 -4.18
N TYR A 276 10.25 20.97 -5.48
CA TYR A 276 11.46 20.80 -6.29
C TYR A 276 11.90 22.16 -6.82
N HIS A 277 13.20 22.36 -6.94
CA HIS A 277 13.73 23.59 -7.59
C HIS A 277 13.36 23.66 -9.08
N GLU A 278 13.12 22.52 -9.71
CA GLU A 278 12.64 22.45 -11.09
C GLU A 278 11.11 22.73 -11.14
N GLU A 279 10.75 23.85 -11.77
CA GLU A 279 9.35 24.34 -11.84
C GLU A 279 8.34 23.32 -12.36
N LYS A 280 8.76 22.46 -13.29
CA LYS A 280 7.95 21.43 -13.92
C LYS A 280 7.42 20.39 -12.91
N TYR A 281 8.14 20.15 -11.81
CA TYR A 281 7.80 19.15 -10.79
C TYR A 281 7.36 19.78 -9.47
N ASN A 282 7.37 21.11 -9.37
CA ASN A 282 7.11 21.81 -8.12
C ASN A 282 5.62 21.97 -7.82
N GLU A 283 5.08 21.11 -6.95
CA GLU A 283 3.72 21.22 -6.43
C GLU A 283 3.62 22.10 -5.16
N ALA A 284 4.73 22.45 -4.49
CA ALA A 284 4.72 23.18 -3.22
C ALA A 284 4.02 24.54 -3.33
N LYS A 285 4.17 25.25 -4.45
CA LYS A 285 3.48 26.53 -4.68
C LYS A 285 1.95 26.44 -4.58
N TYR A 286 1.37 25.29 -4.99
CA TYR A 286 -0.08 25.07 -4.88
C TYR A 286 -0.47 24.69 -3.45
N ALA A 287 0.36 23.90 -2.80
CA ALA A 287 0.18 23.56 -1.38
C ALA A 287 0.20 24.83 -0.53
N LYS A 288 1.16 25.73 -0.78
CA LYS A 288 1.28 27.02 -0.11
C LYS A 288 0.03 27.90 -0.27
N ALA A 289 -0.46 28.05 -1.49
CA ALA A 289 -1.67 28.84 -1.75
C ALA A 289 -2.90 28.30 -1.00
N VAL A 290 -3.06 26.97 -0.94
CA VAL A 290 -4.11 26.32 -0.16
C VAL A 290 -3.88 26.55 1.34
N ALA A 291 -2.65 26.40 1.83
CA ALA A 291 -2.29 26.61 3.23
C ALA A 291 -2.57 28.04 3.70
N GLU A 292 -2.19 29.04 2.90
CA GLU A 292 -2.47 30.46 3.15
C GLU A 292 -3.97 30.73 3.21
N TYR A 293 -4.75 30.16 2.29
CA TYR A 293 -6.20 30.29 2.28
C TYR A 293 -6.86 29.68 3.53
N LEU A 294 -6.40 28.48 3.94
CA LEU A 294 -6.94 27.78 5.11
C LEU A 294 -6.41 28.34 6.45
N GLY A 295 -5.37 29.16 6.43
CA GLY A 295 -4.74 29.68 7.65
C GLY A 295 -3.96 28.64 8.44
N THR A 296 -3.38 27.64 7.79
CA THR A 296 -2.56 26.60 8.43
C THR A 296 -1.12 27.08 8.70
N ASP A 297 -0.44 26.45 9.68
CA ASP A 297 0.99 26.64 9.95
C ASP A 297 1.79 25.75 8.97
N HIS A 298 2.18 26.34 7.83
CA HIS A 298 2.72 25.60 6.69
C HIS A 298 4.24 25.63 6.61
N THR A 299 4.87 24.46 6.50
CA THR A 299 6.31 24.29 6.31
C THR A 299 6.59 23.61 4.96
N GLU A 300 7.45 24.23 4.15
CA GLU A 300 7.90 23.73 2.85
C GLU A 300 9.36 23.30 2.91
N LEU A 301 9.68 22.13 2.30
CA LEU A 301 11.06 21.70 2.05
C LEU A 301 11.29 21.67 0.54
N TYR A 302 12.27 22.41 0.06
CA TYR A 302 12.74 22.29 -1.32
C TYR A 302 13.92 21.36 -1.38
N ILE A 303 13.80 20.31 -2.17
CA ILE A 303 14.80 19.24 -2.31
C ILE A 303 15.47 19.31 -3.67
N ASP A 304 16.75 18.94 -3.70
CA ASP A 304 17.52 18.78 -4.93
C ASP A 304 17.70 17.28 -5.31
N GLU A 305 18.33 17.03 -6.44
CA GLU A 305 18.61 15.67 -6.90
C GLU A 305 19.50 14.89 -5.93
N GLN A 306 20.43 15.55 -5.26
CA GLN A 306 21.38 14.88 -4.36
C GLN A 306 20.66 14.38 -3.11
N ASP A 307 19.76 15.20 -2.52
CA ASP A 307 18.92 14.78 -1.39
C ASP A 307 18.15 13.49 -1.68
N MET A 308 17.64 13.37 -2.93
CA MET A 308 16.94 12.19 -3.37
C MET A 308 17.86 10.98 -3.55
N PHE A 309 19.07 11.18 -4.11
CA PHE A 309 20.04 10.11 -4.29
C PHE A 309 20.48 9.48 -2.97
N ASP A 310 20.72 10.28 -1.94
CA ASP A 310 21.13 9.82 -0.63
C ASP A 310 20.10 8.87 0.00
N LEU A 311 18.84 8.99 -0.42
CA LEU A 311 17.78 8.09 0.03
C LEU A 311 17.73 6.76 -0.73
N VAL A 312 18.15 6.72 -2.00
CA VAL A 312 18.06 5.51 -2.84
C VAL A 312 18.79 4.33 -2.17
N GLU A 313 19.98 4.54 -1.64
CA GLU A 313 20.74 3.50 -0.94
C GLU A 313 20.08 3.02 0.36
N SER A 314 19.19 3.84 0.94
CA SER A 314 18.49 3.51 2.17
C SER A 314 17.22 2.67 1.95
N ILE A 315 16.69 2.63 0.72
CA ILE A 315 15.43 1.95 0.39
C ILE A 315 15.42 0.50 0.91
N PRO A 316 16.39 -0.37 0.58
CA PRO A 316 16.35 -1.77 1.00
C PRO A 316 16.30 -1.95 2.52
N LYS A 317 16.94 -1.04 3.28
CA LYS A 317 17.01 -1.12 4.74
C LYS A 317 15.66 -0.91 5.44
N TYR A 318 14.74 -0.20 4.80
CA TYR A 318 13.45 0.16 5.41
C TYR A 318 12.25 -0.55 4.78
N TYR A 319 12.37 -0.98 3.51
CA TYR A 319 11.32 -1.76 2.87
C TYR A 319 11.47 -3.28 3.05
N ASP A 320 12.67 -3.78 3.39
CA ASP A 320 13.01 -5.18 3.72
C ASP A 320 12.87 -6.18 2.56
N GLU A 321 11.98 -5.92 1.63
CA GLU A 321 11.81 -6.66 0.37
C GLU A 321 11.89 -5.69 -0.80
N PRO A 322 12.13 -6.17 -2.02
CA PRO A 322 12.18 -5.29 -3.18
C PRO A 322 10.88 -4.50 -3.35
N PHE A 323 11.02 -3.17 -3.34
CA PHE A 323 9.93 -2.22 -3.53
C PHE A 323 10.43 -1.08 -4.42
N ALA A 324 9.76 -0.80 -5.54
CA ALA A 324 10.28 0.06 -6.60
C ALA A 324 9.32 1.16 -7.07
N ASP A 325 8.30 1.52 -6.28
CA ASP A 325 7.55 2.74 -6.55
C ASP A 325 8.40 3.97 -6.19
N SER A 326 8.93 4.62 -7.21
CA SER A 326 9.86 5.74 -7.05
C SER A 326 9.31 6.94 -6.27
N SER A 327 8.00 7.03 -6.07
CA SER A 327 7.39 8.06 -5.22
C SER A 327 7.64 7.85 -3.72
N GLU A 328 8.19 6.69 -3.33
CA GLU A 328 8.67 6.42 -1.97
C GLU A 328 9.70 7.44 -1.50
N ILE A 329 10.57 7.91 -2.40
CA ILE A 329 11.63 8.89 -2.10
C ILE A 329 11.02 10.21 -1.62
N ALA A 330 10.06 10.76 -2.37
CA ALA A 330 9.36 11.98 -1.98
C ALA A 330 8.53 11.78 -0.68
N THR A 331 7.96 10.60 -0.49
CA THR A 331 7.22 10.25 0.74
C THR A 331 8.17 10.18 1.95
N MET A 332 9.38 9.67 1.78
CA MET A 332 10.42 9.70 2.83
C MET A 332 10.82 11.14 3.18
N MET A 333 11.00 12.01 2.18
CA MET A 333 11.41 13.39 2.41
C MET A 333 10.35 14.19 3.19
N VAL A 334 9.08 14.12 2.78
CA VAL A 334 8.00 14.81 3.51
C VAL A 334 7.79 14.23 4.91
N SER A 335 8.02 12.94 5.09
CA SER A 335 7.94 12.30 6.41
C SER A 335 9.08 12.74 7.33
N LYS A 336 10.29 12.88 6.79
CA LYS A 336 11.44 13.43 7.53
C LYS A 336 11.15 14.86 8.02
N LEU A 337 10.70 15.73 7.12
CA LEU A 337 10.32 17.10 7.43
C LEU A 337 9.23 17.15 8.52
N ALA A 338 8.14 16.41 8.33
CA ALA A 338 7.03 16.41 9.28
C ALA A 338 7.47 15.96 10.68
N ARG A 339 8.35 14.94 10.76
CA ARG A 339 8.81 14.40 12.05
C ARG A 339 9.60 15.39 12.88
N GLU A 340 10.20 16.40 12.30
CA GLU A 340 10.86 17.48 13.05
C GLU A 340 9.85 18.32 13.88
N HIS A 341 8.57 18.25 13.55
CA HIS A 341 7.53 19.09 14.14
C HIS A 341 6.38 18.30 14.79
N VAL A 342 6.10 17.10 14.29
CA VAL A 342 4.94 16.29 14.72
C VAL A 342 5.30 14.80 14.81
N THR A 343 4.48 14.04 15.53
CA THR A 343 4.60 12.58 15.62
C THR A 343 3.51 11.87 14.79
N VAL A 344 2.43 12.57 14.48
CA VAL A 344 1.30 12.08 13.67
C VAL A 344 1.07 13.01 12.49
N ALA A 345 0.84 12.47 11.29
CA ALA A 345 0.45 13.24 10.10
C ALA A 345 -0.79 12.65 9.42
N LEU A 346 -1.77 13.49 9.12
CA LEU A 346 -2.91 13.11 8.28
C LEU A 346 -2.50 13.10 6.81
N SER A 347 -3.04 12.14 6.03
CA SER A 347 -2.81 12.06 4.59
C SER A 347 -4.11 11.89 3.82
N GLY A 348 -4.07 12.20 2.52
CA GLY A 348 -5.22 12.12 1.60
C GLY A 348 -5.35 10.77 0.88
N ASP A 349 -4.63 9.72 1.29
CA ASP A 349 -4.67 8.42 0.60
C ASP A 349 -6.07 7.79 0.64
N GLY A 350 -6.44 7.07 -0.43
CA GLY A 350 -7.73 6.42 -0.60
C GLY A 350 -8.71 7.17 -1.52
N GLY A 351 -8.48 8.47 -1.76
CA GLY A 351 -9.37 9.27 -2.60
C GLY A 351 -9.41 8.82 -4.07
N ASP A 352 -8.28 8.41 -4.61
CA ASP A 352 -8.19 7.91 -5.98
C ASP A 352 -8.91 6.57 -6.14
N GLU A 353 -8.75 5.64 -5.20
CA GLU A 353 -9.30 4.30 -5.24
C GLU A 353 -10.82 4.28 -5.04
N PHE A 354 -11.34 5.07 -4.10
CA PHE A 354 -12.77 5.06 -3.78
C PHE A 354 -13.61 5.91 -4.74
N PHE A 355 -13.01 6.96 -5.31
CA PHE A 355 -13.72 7.97 -6.09
C PHE A 355 -13.25 8.07 -7.55
N CYS A 356 -12.60 7.02 -8.08
CA CYS A 356 -12.22 6.92 -9.49
C CYS A 356 -11.22 8.00 -9.95
N GLY A 357 -10.11 8.20 -9.22
CA GLY A 357 -9.17 9.30 -9.48
C GLY A 357 -8.05 8.99 -10.48
N TYR A 358 -7.62 7.73 -10.63
CA TYR A 358 -6.49 7.38 -11.47
C TYR A 358 -6.80 7.41 -12.97
N ASN A 359 -5.79 7.81 -13.78
CA ASN A 359 -5.89 7.80 -15.25
C ASN A 359 -6.13 6.40 -15.81
N ILE A 360 -5.65 5.36 -15.13
CA ILE A 360 -5.87 3.97 -15.58
C ILE A 360 -7.35 3.61 -15.62
N TYR A 361 -8.18 4.17 -14.74
CA TYR A 361 -9.61 3.92 -14.74
C TYR A 361 -10.30 4.47 -15.99
N GLU A 362 -9.87 5.64 -16.46
CA GLU A 362 -10.35 6.20 -17.72
C GLU A 362 -9.90 5.35 -18.91
N ASN A 363 -8.63 4.93 -18.95
CA ASN A 363 -8.11 4.06 -20.01
C ASN A 363 -8.89 2.74 -20.08
N VAL A 364 -9.23 2.17 -18.94
CA VAL A 364 -10.02 0.92 -18.84
C VAL A 364 -11.46 1.12 -19.33
N SER A 365 -12.09 2.25 -19.02
CA SER A 365 -13.42 2.61 -19.54
C SER A 365 -13.41 2.74 -21.06
N GLN A 366 -12.41 3.45 -21.61
CA GLN A 366 -12.23 3.54 -23.07
C GLN A 366 -12.00 2.17 -23.70
N ALA A 367 -11.21 1.29 -23.07
CA ALA A 367 -10.99 -0.07 -23.55
C ALA A 367 -12.28 -0.90 -23.58
N GLN A 368 -13.15 -0.75 -22.58
CA GLN A 368 -14.46 -1.41 -22.53
C GLN A 368 -15.36 -0.98 -23.69
N HIS A 369 -15.42 0.30 -24.01
CA HIS A 369 -16.20 0.81 -25.14
C HIS A 369 -15.70 0.25 -26.49
N LEU A 370 -14.39 0.01 -26.60
CA LEU A 370 -13.76 -0.54 -27.79
C LEU A 370 -13.74 -2.08 -27.83
N ASP A 371 -14.23 -2.77 -26.80
CA ASP A 371 -14.15 -4.25 -26.72
C ASP A 371 -14.90 -4.95 -27.86
N LYS A 372 -16.04 -4.42 -28.31
CA LYS A 372 -16.78 -4.95 -29.47
C LYS A 372 -15.98 -4.83 -30.76
N LEU A 373 -15.31 -3.69 -30.95
CA LEU A 373 -14.42 -3.48 -32.11
C LEU A 373 -13.18 -4.37 -31.98
N GLY A 374 -12.65 -4.53 -30.79
CA GLY A 374 -11.55 -5.45 -30.49
C GLY A 374 -11.87 -6.89 -30.85
N ALA A 375 -13.13 -7.33 -30.66
CA ALA A 375 -13.60 -8.66 -31.09
C ALA A 375 -13.45 -8.87 -32.59
N MET A 376 -13.87 -7.88 -33.37
CA MET A 376 -13.80 -7.94 -34.83
C MET A 376 -12.34 -7.94 -35.28
N VAL A 377 -11.52 -7.03 -34.75
CA VAL A 377 -10.09 -6.95 -35.11
C VAL A 377 -9.35 -8.23 -34.72
N HIS A 378 -9.62 -8.80 -33.54
CA HIS A 378 -9.03 -10.08 -33.13
C HIS A 378 -9.43 -11.22 -34.08
N GLY A 379 -10.69 -11.28 -34.48
CA GLY A 379 -11.16 -12.27 -35.46
C GLY A 379 -10.42 -12.16 -36.79
N VAL A 380 -10.21 -10.94 -37.28
CA VAL A 380 -9.45 -10.69 -38.54
C VAL A 380 -7.97 -11.04 -38.35
N CYS A 381 -7.34 -10.63 -37.29
CA CYS A 381 -5.93 -10.96 -36.98
C CYS A 381 -5.71 -12.47 -36.79
N GLY A 382 -6.74 -13.21 -36.39
CA GLY A 382 -6.71 -14.67 -36.21
C GLY A 382 -6.74 -15.46 -37.54
N LEU A 383 -7.05 -14.84 -38.66
CA LEU A 383 -7.09 -15.52 -39.97
C LEU A 383 -5.69 -15.99 -40.39
N PRO A 384 -5.56 -17.23 -40.91
CA PRO A 384 -4.25 -17.81 -41.24
C PRO A 384 -3.40 -16.93 -42.16
N GLY A 385 -3.98 -16.32 -43.19
CA GLY A 385 -3.26 -15.43 -44.08
C GLY A 385 -2.79 -14.12 -43.45
N PHE A 386 -3.49 -13.60 -42.45
CA PHE A 386 -3.12 -12.38 -41.75
C PHE A 386 -1.92 -12.62 -40.84
N LYS A 387 -1.89 -13.74 -40.12
CA LYS A 387 -0.76 -14.16 -39.27
C LYS A 387 0.49 -14.50 -40.09
N GLN A 388 0.34 -15.24 -41.20
CA GLN A 388 1.47 -15.62 -42.05
C GLN A 388 2.20 -14.43 -42.70
N LEU A 389 1.48 -13.32 -42.94
CA LEU A 389 2.03 -12.10 -43.53
C LEU A 389 2.50 -11.06 -42.49
N HIS A 390 2.48 -11.40 -41.20
CA HIS A 390 2.79 -10.48 -40.11
C HIS A 390 2.06 -9.12 -40.20
N MET A 391 0.84 -9.14 -40.73
CA MET A 391 0.03 -7.94 -40.96
C MET A 391 -0.38 -7.26 -39.66
N GLU A 392 -0.43 -8.01 -38.55
CA GLU A 392 -0.67 -7.49 -37.18
C GLU A 392 0.36 -6.44 -36.75
N ASP A 393 1.61 -6.56 -37.18
CA ASP A 393 2.68 -5.61 -36.87
C ASP A 393 2.52 -4.25 -37.55
N ARG A 394 1.72 -4.21 -38.62
CA ARG A 394 1.41 -2.99 -39.39
C ARG A 394 0.21 -2.22 -38.88
N LEU A 395 -0.54 -2.80 -37.91
CA LEU A 395 -1.68 -2.13 -37.31
C LEU A 395 -1.20 -1.00 -36.37
N PRO A 396 -1.94 0.11 -36.26
CA PRO A 396 -1.66 1.15 -35.26
C PRO A 396 -1.58 0.55 -33.87
N PHE A 397 -0.68 1.06 -33.04
CA PHE A 397 -0.41 0.55 -31.69
C PHE A 397 -1.69 0.33 -30.87
N ARG A 398 -2.61 1.31 -30.85
CA ARG A 398 -3.89 1.21 -30.13
C ARG A 398 -4.74 0.03 -30.60
N VAL A 399 -4.76 -0.25 -31.90
CA VAL A 399 -5.52 -1.35 -32.48
C VAL A 399 -4.91 -2.70 -32.09
N ARG A 400 -3.58 -2.82 -32.12
CA ARG A 400 -2.86 -4.02 -31.66
C ARG A 400 -3.12 -4.33 -30.18
N VAL A 401 -3.10 -3.29 -29.34
CA VAL A 401 -3.38 -3.43 -27.92
C VAL A 401 -4.82 -3.89 -27.66
N ILE A 402 -5.80 -3.33 -28.37
CA ILE A 402 -7.21 -3.74 -28.29
C ILE A 402 -7.38 -5.20 -28.71
N ALA A 403 -6.77 -5.61 -29.83
CA ALA A 403 -6.81 -6.98 -30.32
C ALA A 403 -6.15 -7.97 -29.34
N GLY A 404 -4.95 -7.66 -28.85
CA GLY A 404 -4.19 -8.50 -27.92
C GLY A 404 -4.79 -8.56 -26.51
N ASN A 405 -5.65 -7.62 -26.14
CA ASN A 405 -6.29 -7.63 -24.82
C ASN A 405 -7.36 -8.73 -24.68
N ARG A 406 -7.87 -9.28 -25.78
CA ARG A 406 -8.83 -10.39 -25.78
C ARG A 406 -8.21 -11.77 -25.52
N GLU A 407 -6.94 -11.94 -25.87
CA GLU A 407 -6.20 -13.19 -25.59
C GLU A 407 -5.77 -13.30 -24.11
N ARG A 408 -6.10 -12.30 -23.28
CA ARG A 408 -5.67 -12.22 -21.89
C ARG A 408 -6.83 -12.42 -20.95
N GLU A 409 -6.52 -13.05 -19.85
CA GLU A 409 -7.46 -13.30 -18.76
C GLU A 409 -7.88 -12.01 -18.04
N SER A 410 -7.18 -10.90 -18.26
CA SER A 410 -7.50 -9.59 -17.69
C SER A 410 -7.83 -8.55 -18.75
N LYS A 411 -9.04 -8.02 -18.67
CA LYS A 411 -9.55 -6.94 -19.52
C LYS A 411 -9.26 -5.54 -18.96
N THR A 412 -8.84 -5.44 -17.70
CA THR A 412 -8.63 -4.16 -17.01
C THR A 412 -7.16 -3.74 -16.92
N GLN A 413 -6.24 -4.60 -17.38
CA GLN A 413 -4.80 -4.31 -17.45
C GLN A 413 -4.36 -3.94 -18.88
N PHE A 414 -4.97 -2.90 -19.40
CA PHE A 414 -4.73 -2.42 -20.75
C PHE A 414 -3.25 -2.04 -20.97
N GLY A 415 -2.62 -2.62 -22.01
CA GLY A 415 -1.22 -2.33 -22.38
C GLY A 415 -0.14 -3.13 -21.64
N ALA A 416 -0.49 -3.90 -20.63
CA ALA A 416 0.47 -4.61 -19.76
C ALA A 416 1.25 -5.77 -20.42
N GLY A 417 0.78 -6.33 -21.52
CA GLY A 417 1.24 -7.61 -22.03
C GLY A 417 2.70 -7.72 -22.43
N ASN A 418 3.21 -6.77 -23.19
CA ASN A 418 4.60 -6.82 -23.61
C ASN A 418 5.56 -6.58 -22.44
N TYR A 419 5.15 -5.78 -21.48
CA TYR A 419 5.90 -5.48 -20.28
C TYR A 419 6.05 -6.73 -19.40
N LEU A 420 4.95 -7.45 -19.17
CA LEU A 420 4.96 -8.69 -18.39
C LEU A 420 5.75 -9.81 -19.07
N VAL A 421 5.66 -9.95 -20.39
CA VAL A 421 6.46 -10.92 -21.16
C VAL A 421 7.94 -10.67 -20.94
N LYS A 422 8.38 -9.41 -20.96
CA LYS A 422 9.76 -9.04 -20.68
C LYS A 422 10.16 -9.32 -19.25
N ALA A 423 9.32 -8.96 -18.27
CA ALA A 423 9.56 -9.26 -16.88
C ALA A 423 9.72 -10.78 -16.63
N LYS A 424 8.90 -11.60 -17.28
CA LYS A 424 9.04 -13.07 -17.23
C LYS A 424 10.36 -13.55 -17.87
N ALA A 425 10.75 -12.96 -19.00
CA ALA A 425 12.00 -13.34 -19.69
C ALA A 425 13.25 -12.95 -18.92
N MET A 426 13.19 -11.96 -18.03
CA MET A 426 14.31 -11.57 -17.18
C MET A 426 14.62 -12.58 -16.08
N VAL A 427 13.63 -13.31 -15.59
CA VAL A 427 13.78 -14.22 -14.44
C VAL A 427 14.05 -15.63 -14.94
N LYS A 428 14.97 -16.35 -14.33
CA LYS A 428 15.17 -17.77 -14.61
C LYS A 428 13.89 -18.53 -14.32
N PRO A 429 13.49 -19.48 -15.18
CA PRO A 429 12.33 -20.31 -14.93
C PRO A 429 12.35 -20.93 -13.53
N PRO A 430 11.22 -21.11 -12.88
CA PRO A 430 11.13 -21.90 -11.67
C PRO A 430 11.64 -23.34 -11.92
N ALA A 431 11.94 -24.07 -10.86
CA ALA A 431 12.38 -25.45 -10.97
C ALA A 431 11.32 -26.32 -11.68
N GLU A 432 11.74 -27.42 -12.28
CA GLU A 432 10.85 -28.34 -12.99
C GLU A 432 9.73 -28.82 -12.05
N GLY A 433 8.47 -28.60 -12.42
CA GLY A 433 7.29 -28.91 -11.59
C GLY A 433 6.77 -27.77 -10.71
N GLU A 434 7.46 -26.64 -10.62
CA GLU A 434 6.93 -25.45 -9.94
C GLU A 434 6.06 -24.59 -10.90
N GLU A 435 4.79 -24.39 -10.57
CA GLU A 435 3.93 -23.47 -11.32
C GLU A 435 4.29 -22.00 -11.05
N SER A 436 4.26 -21.17 -12.09
CA SER A 436 4.38 -19.72 -11.89
C SER A 436 3.18 -19.20 -11.11
N LEU A 437 3.44 -18.36 -10.09
CA LEU A 437 2.36 -17.75 -9.31
C LEU A 437 1.41 -16.94 -10.21
N PRO A 438 0.09 -17.04 -9.97
CA PRO A 438 -0.89 -16.29 -10.76
C PRO A 438 -0.66 -14.78 -10.61
N ILE A 439 -0.86 -14.07 -11.70
CA ILE A 439 -0.77 -12.61 -11.72
C ILE A 439 -2.11 -12.04 -11.26
N HIS A 440 -2.10 -10.95 -10.51
CA HIS A 440 -3.31 -10.43 -9.84
C HIS A 440 -4.48 -10.14 -10.76
N TYR A 441 -4.24 -9.76 -12.03
CA TYR A 441 -5.31 -9.55 -12.98
C TYR A 441 -6.11 -10.84 -13.31
N LEU A 442 -5.56 -12.04 -13.03
CA LEU A 442 -6.32 -13.30 -13.12
C LEU A 442 -7.42 -13.38 -12.05
N ILE A 443 -7.30 -12.58 -10.99
CA ILE A 443 -8.29 -12.53 -9.90
C ILE A 443 -9.50 -11.68 -10.26
N GLU A 444 -9.41 -10.85 -11.30
CA GLU A 444 -10.49 -9.97 -11.75
C GLU A 444 -11.82 -10.68 -11.98
N SER A 445 -11.80 -11.89 -12.52
CA SER A 445 -13.00 -12.69 -12.76
C SER A 445 -13.81 -12.95 -11.49
N LYS A 446 -13.18 -12.87 -10.32
CA LYS A 446 -13.82 -13.08 -9.01
C LYS A 446 -14.74 -11.93 -8.59
N TYR A 447 -14.65 -10.75 -9.23
CA TYR A 447 -15.45 -9.60 -8.81
C TYR A 447 -16.88 -9.61 -9.35
N HIS A 448 -17.16 -10.34 -10.44
CA HIS A 448 -18.49 -10.45 -11.05
C HIS A 448 -19.16 -9.09 -11.38
N VAL A 449 -18.37 -8.06 -11.68
CA VAL A 449 -18.82 -6.72 -12.03
C VAL A 449 -18.69 -6.51 -13.53
N ARG A 450 -19.76 -6.03 -14.20
CA ARG A 450 -19.77 -5.81 -15.65
C ARG A 450 -18.97 -4.59 -16.09
N ASP A 451 -19.02 -3.52 -15.30
CA ASP A 451 -18.27 -2.29 -15.54
C ASP A 451 -16.79 -2.53 -15.24
N TRP A 452 -15.93 -2.31 -16.25
CA TRP A 452 -14.49 -2.55 -16.12
C TRP A 452 -13.80 -1.52 -15.23
N GLN A 453 -14.31 -0.30 -15.19
CA GLN A 453 -13.78 0.76 -14.35
C GLN A 453 -13.97 0.43 -12.87
N ILE A 454 -15.19 0.05 -12.49
CA ILE A 454 -15.50 -0.41 -11.12
C ILE A 454 -14.70 -1.69 -10.78
N ARG A 455 -14.63 -2.64 -11.72
CA ARG A 455 -13.84 -3.87 -11.52
C ARG A 455 -12.38 -3.56 -11.22
N ARG A 456 -11.78 -2.61 -11.95
CA ARG A 456 -10.41 -2.18 -11.72
C ARG A 456 -10.25 -1.48 -10.37
N MET A 457 -11.17 -0.61 -9.96
CA MET A 457 -11.16 0.02 -8.64
C MET A 457 -11.17 -1.02 -7.51
N LEU A 458 -12.05 -2.04 -7.61
CA LEU A 458 -12.10 -3.14 -6.63
C LEU A 458 -10.82 -3.99 -6.62
N LEU A 459 -10.23 -4.24 -7.79
CA LEU A 459 -8.94 -4.94 -7.88
C LEU A 459 -7.84 -4.14 -7.20
N ASP A 460 -7.78 -2.82 -7.42
CA ASP A 460 -6.79 -1.97 -6.79
C ASP A 460 -6.94 -1.91 -5.25
N MET A 461 -8.17 -2.02 -4.74
CA MET A 461 -8.44 -2.15 -3.31
C MET A 461 -7.86 -3.44 -2.69
N ASP A 462 -7.86 -4.54 -3.44
CA ASP A 462 -7.31 -5.83 -2.96
C ASP A 462 -5.80 -5.97 -3.23
N THR A 463 -5.21 -5.14 -4.10
CA THR A 463 -3.84 -5.33 -4.58
C THR A 463 -2.97 -4.09 -4.47
N TYR A 464 -3.27 -3.04 -5.25
CA TYR A 464 -2.45 -1.83 -5.38
C TYR A 464 -2.46 -1.01 -4.08
N LEU A 465 -3.63 -0.78 -3.51
CA LEU A 465 -3.75 -0.02 -2.26
C LEU A 465 -2.96 -0.65 -1.11
N PRO A 466 -3.18 -1.94 -0.73
CA PRO A 466 -2.42 -2.54 0.37
C PRO A 466 -0.97 -2.90 0.02
N GLY A 467 -0.67 -3.21 -1.25
CA GLY A 467 0.64 -3.70 -1.67
C GLY A 467 1.63 -2.61 -2.04
N ASP A 468 1.14 -1.50 -2.56
CA ASP A 468 1.94 -0.35 -2.98
C ASP A 468 1.70 0.86 -2.06
N ILE A 469 0.54 1.52 -2.17
CA ILE A 469 0.29 2.82 -1.54
C ILE A 469 0.47 2.76 -0.02
N LEU A 470 -0.21 1.83 0.66
CA LEU A 470 -0.15 1.75 2.12
C LEU A 470 1.18 1.22 2.62
N CYS A 471 1.83 0.31 1.88
CA CYS A 471 3.17 -0.16 2.19
C CYS A 471 4.17 0.99 2.08
N LYS A 472 4.14 1.76 1.00
CA LYS A 472 4.98 2.94 0.78
C LYS A 472 4.86 3.94 1.91
N VAL A 473 3.63 4.34 2.23
CA VAL A 473 3.36 5.37 3.24
C VAL A 473 3.81 4.90 4.62
N ASP A 474 3.48 3.66 5.03
CA ASP A 474 3.88 3.10 6.33
C ASP A 474 5.41 3.02 6.44
N ARG A 475 6.10 2.46 5.44
CA ARG A 475 7.55 2.29 5.49
C ARG A 475 8.30 3.61 5.48
N ALA A 476 7.91 4.53 4.60
CA ALA A 476 8.52 5.86 4.49
C ALA A 476 8.34 6.69 5.76
N SER A 477 7.15 6.69 6.35
CA SER A 477 6.87 7.47 7.55
C SER A 477 7.48 6.84 8.81
N MET A 478 7.36 5.51 8.96
CA MET A 478 7.91 4.81 10.12
C MET A 478 9.44 4.72 10.12
N LYS A 479 10.11 4.92 8.99
CA LYS A 479 11.56 5.16 8.94
C LYS A 479 11.99 6.28 9.91
N TYR A 480 11.13 7.27 10.08
CA TYR A 480 11.36 8.44 10.93
C TYR A 480 10.51 8.45 12.20
N SER A 481 9.90 7.33 12.60
CA SER A 481 8.98 7.26 13.74
C SER A 481 7.83 8.28 13.62
N LEU A 482 7.25 8.41 12.44
CA LEU A 482 6.08 9.24 12.15
C LEU A 482 4.88 8.33 11.83
N GLU A 483 3.77 8.49 12.55
CA GLU A 483 2.55 7.77 12.20
C GLU A 483 1.72 8.52 11.17
N SER A 484 1.45 7.89 10.03
CA SER A 484 0.52 8.41 9.02
C SER A 484 -0.89 7.87 9.23
N ARG A 485 -1.89 8.76 9.26
CA ARG A 485 -3.32 8.45 9.38
C ARG A 485 -4.08 8.93 8.15
N CYS A 486 -4.94 8.07 7.56
CA CYS A 486 -5.67 8.35 6.32
C CYS A 486 -7.17 8.43 6.59
N PRO A 487 -7.75 9.62 6.73
CA PRO A 487 -9.19 9.76 7.01
C PRO A 487 -10.11 9.20 5.92
N ILE A 488 -9.73 9.31 4.66
CA ILE A 488 -10.54 8.80 3.54
C ILE A 488 -10.66 7.27 3.60
N LEU A 489 -9.67 6.59 4.18
CA LEU A 489 -9.66 5.13 4.36
C LEU A 489 -10.45 4.65 5.60
N ASP A 490 -11.33 5.47 6.14
CA ASP A 490 -12.27 5.05 7.18
C ASP A 490 -13.24 3.99 6.65
N VAL A 491 -13.52 2.99 7.47
CA VAL A 491 -14.44 1.89 7.09
C VAL A 491 -15.80 2.42 6.67
N SER A 492 -16.35 3.38 7.41
CA SER A 492 -17.68 3.96 7.11
C SER A 492 -17.66 4.78 5.82
N VAL A 493 -16.58 5.52 5.55
CA VAL A 493 -16.38 6.25 4.29
C VAL A 493 -16.27 5.29 3.11
N MET A 494 -15.49 4.22 3.26
CA MET A 494 -15.33 3.20 2.25
C MET A 494 -16.64 2.48 1.94
N GLU A 495 -17.38 2.02 2.95
CA GLU A 495 -18.67 1.35 2.78
C GLU A 495 -19.70 2.27 2.16
N LEU A 496 -19.76 3.54 2.58
CA LEU A 496 -20.59 4.54 1.92
C LEU A 496 -20.20 4.77 0.47
N SER A 497 -18.88 4.81 0.17
CA SER A 497 -18.40 5.00 -1.20
C SER A 497 -18.96 3.92 -2.15
N TYR A 498 -19.14 2.69 -1.69
CA TYR A 498 -19.74 1.61 -2.50
C TYR A 498 -21.27 1.75 -2.66
N ARG A 499 -21.96 2.45 -1.76
CA ARG A 499 -23.37 2.79 -1.90
C ARG A 499 -23.61 3.97 -2.85
N ILE A 500 -22.62 4.84 -3.00
CA ILE A 500 -22.65 5.97 -3.93
C ILE A 500 -22.57 5.46 -5.37
N PRO A 501 -23.54 5.80 -6.26
CA PRO A 501 -23.50 5.43 -7.67
C PRO A 501 -22.22 5.89 -8.35
N HIS A 502 -21.69 5.04 -9.23
CA HIS A 502 -20.43 5.34 -9.93
C HIS A 502 -20.53 6.63 -10.78
N VAL A 503 -21.71 6.91 -11.32
CA VAL A 503 -22.01 8.16 -12.08
C VAL A 503 -21.87 9.44 -11.24
N PHE A 504 -21.83 9.35 -9.91
CA PHE A 504 -21.55 10.50 -9.03
C PHE A 504 -20.06 10.66 -8.74
N LYS A 505 -19.27 9.63 -9.01
CA LYS A 505 -17.80 9.63 -8.82
C LYS A 505 -17.06 10.02 -10.09
N TYR A 506 -17.60 9.62 -11.26
CA TYR A 506 -17.01 9.86 -12.57
C TYR A 506 -18.07 10.36 -13.54
N VAL A 507 -17.97 11.63 -13.94
CA VAL A 507 -18.97 12.33 -14.76
C VAL A 507 -18.28 12.88 -16.02
N HIS A 508 -18.53 12.29 -17.20
CA HIS A 508 -18.01 12.78 -18.50
C HIS A 508 -16.50 13.09 -18.53
N GLY A 509 -15.67 12.25 -17.89
CA GLY A 509 -14.22 12.47 -17.77
C GLY A 509 -13.80 13.21 -16.51
N ASP A 510 -14.72 13.81 -15.76
CA ASP A 510 -14.44 14.43 -14.47
C ASP A 510 -14.33 13.36 -13.39
N LYS A 511 -13.11 13.16 -12.90
CA LYS A 511 -12.73 12.19 -11.87
C LYS A 511 -12.98 12.75 -10.49
N LYS A 512 -13.32 11.88 -9.51
CA LYS A 512 -13.59 12.28 -8.12
C LYS A 512 -14.70 13.34 -8.00
N HIS A 513 -15.67 13.34 -8.90
CA HIS A 513 -16.62 14.43 -9.05
C HIS A 513 -17.26 14.83 -7.70
N ILE A 514 -17.90 13.89 -6.99
CA ILE A 514 -18.54 14.17 -5.69
C ILE A 514 -17.51 14.62 -4.62
N LEU A 515 -16.29 14.10 -4.63
CA LEU A 515 -15.25 14.48 -3.67
C LEU A 515 -14.73 15.90 -3.95
N LYS A 516 -14.59 16.28 -5.22
CA LYS A 516 -14.27 17.65 -5.64
C LYS A 516 -15.35 18.63 -5.22
N ASP A 517 -16.61 18.24 -5.41
CA ASP A 517 -17.76 19.06 -5.06
C ASP A 517 -17.80 19.35 -3.55
N ILE A 518 -17.40 18.37 -2.71
CA ILE A 518 -17.22 18.60 -1.27
C ILE A 518 -16.02 19.52 -1.02
N ALA A 519 -14.92 19.34 -1.74
CA ALA A 519 -13.73 20.17 -1.55
C ALA A 519 -14.00 21.65 -1.89
N TYR A 520 -14.86 21.93 -2.88
CA TYR A 520 -15.27 23.28 -3.23
C TYR A 520 -16.14 23.97 -2.18
N ASP A 521 -16.76 23.24 -1.26
CA ASP A 521 -17.44 23.83 -0.10
C ASP A 521 -16.45 24.46 0.90
N TYR A 522 -15.18 24.06 0.85
CA TYR A 522 -14.13 24.52 1.77
C TYR A 522 -13.10 25.45 1.10
N ILE A 523 -12.77 25.21 -0.16
CA ILE A 523 -11.65 25.84 -0.85
C ILE A 523 -12.12 26.32 -2.23
N PRO A 524 -11.81 27.57 -2.62
CA PRO A 524 -12.14 28.08 -3.95
C PRO A 524 -11.63 27.18 -5.07
N LYS A 525 -12.44 27.04 -6.10
CA LYS A 525 -12.20 26.13 -7.23
C LYS A 525 -10.89 26.44 -7.97
N ASP A 526 -10.55 27.70 -8.14
CA ASP A 526 -9.35 28.17 -8.81
C ASP A 526 -8.04 27.77 -8.08
N LEU A 527 -8.08 27.56 -6.77
CA LEU A 527 -6.94 27.05 -6.01
C LEU A 527 -6.73 25.53 -6.17
N LEU A 528 -7.78 24.78 -6.51
CA LEU A 528 -7.75 23.31 -6.64
C LEU A 528 -7.66 22.84 -8.09
N GLU A 529 -8.17 23.61 -9.07
CA GLU A 529 -8.11 23.26 -10.49
C GLU A 529 -6.72 23.53 -11.06
N ARG A 530 -5.91 22.48 -11.10
CA ARG A 530 -4.56 22.48 -11.63
C ARG A 530 -4.22 21.18 -12.34
N PRO A 531 -3.25 21.18 -13.27
CA PRO A 531 -2.71 19.94 -13.78
C PRO A 531 -2.09 19.11 -12.63
N LYS A 532 -2.43 17.84 -12.53
CA LYS A 532 -1.80 16.90 -11.58
C LYS A 532 -0.37 16.63 -12.05
N VAL A 533 0.61 17.04 -11.25
CA VAL A 533 2.02 16.70 -11.45
C VAL A 533 2.31 15.56 -10.50
N GLY A 534 2.56 14.41 -10.66
CA GLY A 534 2.82 13.35 -9.66
C GLY A 534 4.21 13.52 -9.04
N PHE A 535 4.45 12.90 -7.89
CA PHE A 535 5.75 12.76 -7.23
C PHE A 535 6.70 11.84 -8.04
N GLY A 536 6.83 12.08 -9.34
CA GLY A 536 7.69 11.29 -10.21
C GLY A 536 9.14 11.74 -10.14
N VAL A 537 10.07 10.81 -9.98
CA VAL A 537 11.50 11.06 -10.14
C VAL A 537 11.94 10.78 -11.58
N PRO A 538 12.97 11.46 -12.11
CA PRO A 538 13.43 11.28 -13.49
C PRO A 538 14.25 9.99 -13.66
N LEU A 539 13.62 8.83 -13.55
CA LEU A 539 14.27 7.51 -13.55
C LEU A 539 15.19 7.28 -14.74
N ASP A 540 14.76 7.67 -15.96
CA ASP A 540 15.58 7.50 -17.17
C ASP A 540 16.89 8.30 -17.07
N LYS A 541 16.81 9.56 -16.59
CA LYS A 541 18.00 10.39 -16.36
C LYS A 541 18.95 9.77 -15.32
N TRP A 542 18.40 9.23 -14.25
CA TRP A 542 19.19 8.63 -13.17
C TRP A 542 19.88 7.35 -13.59
N LEU A 543 19.14 6.42 -14.18
CA LEU A 543 19.64 5.11 -14.59
C LEU A 543 20.69 5.19 -15.73
N ARG A 544 20.57 6.21 -16.59
CA ARG A 544 21.52 6.44 -17.69
C ARG A 544 22.62 7.46 -17.35
N GLY A 545 22.49 8.13 -16.23
CA GLY A 545 23.44 9.11 -15.69
C GLY A 545 24.15 8.59 -14.44
N PRO A 546 23.88 9.15 -13.25
CA PRO A 546 24.66 8.88 -12.04
C PRO A 546 24.59 7.41 -11.57
N LEU A 547 23.52 6.68 -11.82
CA LEU A 547 23.40 5.26 -11.46
C LEU A 547 23.88 4.30 -12.55
N ARG A 548 24.41 4.81 -13.68
CA ARG A 548 24.77 4.03 -14.85
C ARG A 548 25.83 2.98 -14.56
N GLU A 549 26.91 3.33 -13.87
CA GLU A 549 28.00 2.39 -13.58
C GLU A 549 27.52 1.26 -12.68
N GLN A 550 26.82 1.59 -11.61
CA GLN A 550 26.25 0.60 -10.69
C GLN A 550 25.24 -0.33 -11.40
N LEU A 551 24.42 0.23 -12.30
CA LEU A 551 23.49 -0.56 -13.12
C LEU A 551 24.23 -1.53 -14.05
N LEU A 552 25.34 -1.12 -14.66
CA LEU A 552 26.19 -1.97 -15.50
C LEU A 552 26.85 -3.09 -14.70
N ASP A 553 27.34 -2.80 -13.49
CA ASP A 553 27.93 -3.80 -12.60
C ASP A 553 26.89 -4.85 -12.21
N TYR A 554 25.70 -4.43 -11.80
CA TYR A 554 24.57 -5.31 -11.45
C TYR A 554 24.06 -6.15 -12.62
N SER A 555 24.16 -5.65 -13.85
CA SER A 555 23.71 -6.33 -15.06
C SER A 555 24.83 -7.07 -15.81
N SER A 556 26.06 -7.11 -15.27
CA SER A 556 27.14 -7.84 -15.90
C SER A 556 26.85 -9.35 -15.95
N TYR A 557 27.19 -9.98 -17.06
CA TYR A 557 26.89 -11.40 -17.30
C TYR A 557 27.42 -12.30 -16.16
N ASP A 558 28.66 -12.07 -15.72
CA ASP A 558 29.31 -12.89 -14.69
C ASP A 558 28.67 -12.70 -13.31
N TYR A 559 28.24 -11.47 -12.97
CA TYR A 559 27.53 -11.20 -11.74
C TYR A 559 26.18 -11.95 -11.72
N LEU A 560 25.36 -11.79 -12.76
CA LEU A 560 24.06 -12.42 -12.86
C LEU A 560 24.14 -13.95 -12.91
N LYS A 561 25.19 -14.49 -13.56
CA LYS A 561 25.44 -15.92 -13.60
C LYS A 561 25.74 -16.49 -12.21
N ARG A 562 26.55 -15.79 -11.40
CA ARG A 562 26.82 -16.18 -10.00
C ARG A 562 25.58 -16.06 -9.12
N GLN A 563 24.84 -14.97 -9.25
CA GLN A 563 23.59 -14.74 -8.52
C GLN A 563 22.53 -15.81 -8.80
N ASN A 564 22.49 -16.32 -10.01
CA ASN A 564 21.60 -17.40 -10.45
C ASN A 564 20.09 -17.13 -10.25
N VAL A 565 19.64 -15.88 -10.25
CA VAL A 565 18.23 -15.46 -10.11
C VAL A 565 17.65 -15.06 -11.46
N PHE A 566 18.39 -14.29 -12.23
CA PHE A 566 18.00 -13.76 -13.54
C PHE A 566 18.63 -14.53 -14.71
N ASP A 567 18.04 -14.42 -15.89
CA ASP A 567 18.68 -14.83 -17.14
C ASP A 567 19.80 -13.84 -17.48
N ALA A 568 21.05 -14.29 -17.31
CA ALA A 568 22.22 -13.43 -17.42
C ALA A 568 22.39 -12.84 -18.84
N GLY A 569 22.12 -13.63 -19.88
CA GLY A 569 22.24 -13.17 -21.27
C GLY A 569 21.18 -12.14 -21.62
N TYR A 570 19.92 -12.49 -21.37
CA TYR A 570 18.79 -11.63 -21.66
C TYR A 570 18.87 -10.27 -20.93
N VAL A 571 19.13 -10.29 -19.62
CA VAL A 571 19.17 -9.06 -18.82
C VAL A 571 20.35 -8.19 -19.21
N SER A 572 21.57 -8.75 -19.36
CA SER A 572 22.73 -7.98 -19.77
C SER A 572 22.51 -7.27 -21.12
N ASP A 573 21.97 -7.97 -22.11
CA ASP A 573 21.67 -7.39 -23.42
C ASP A 573 20.54 -6.35 -23.38
N MET A 574 19.51 -6.58 -22.56
CA MET A 574 18.40 -5.64 -22.39
C MET A 574 18.87 -4.33 -21.76
N ILE A 575 19.66 -4.41 -20.69
CA ILE A 575 20.16 -3.21 -19.97
C ILE A 575 21.14 -2.42 -20.86
N LYS A 576 22.07 -3.07 -21.57
CA LYS A 576 22.95 -2.38 -22.52
C LYS A 576 22.17 -1.60 -23.57
N ARG A 577 21.16 -2.25 -24.20
CA ARG A 577 20.28 -1.56 -25.17
C ARG A 577 19.54 -0.38 -24.54
N TYR A 578 19.00 -0.56 -23.33
CA TYR A 578 18.33 0.53 -22.61
C TYR A 578 19.28 1.72 -22.36
N ILE A 579 20.50 1.48 -21.92
CA ILE A 579 21.48 2.54 -21.69
C ILE A 579 21.76 3.33 -22.97
N ASP A 580 21.87 2.64 -24.12
CA ASP A 580 22.19 3.26 -25.41
C ASP A 580 20.99 4.01 -26.01
N THR A 581 19.77 3.49 -25.88
CA THR A 581 18.57 4.01 -26.59
C THR A 581 17.54 4.68 -25.70
N GLY A 582 17.60 4.49 -24.39
CA GLY A 582 16.56 4.94 -23.45
C GLY A 582 15.20 4.29 -23.71
N ASP A 583 14.14 4.97 -23.27
CA ASP A 583 12.75 4.55 -23.54
C ASP A 583 12.31 4.73 -25.01
N ALA A 584 13.17 5.31 -25.85
CA ALA A 584 12.90 5.58 -27.26
C ALA A 584 12.98 4.32 -28.17
N GLY A 585 13.01 3.13 -27.58
CA GLY A 585 12.94 1.86 -28.32
C GLY A 585 11.66 1.74 -29.17
N PRO A 586 11.66 0.90 -30.22
CA PRO A 586 10.57 0.87 -31.21
C PRO A 586 9.21 0.70 -30.54
N ALA A 587 8.21 1.37 -31.08
CA ALA A 587 6.78 1.52 -30.74
C ALA A 587 6.04 0.40 -29.95
N THR A 588 6.70 -0.23 -29.00
CA THR A 588 6.20 -1.39 -28.23
C THR A 588 5.42 -1.00 -26.98
N GLY A 589 5.39 0.30 -26.60
CA GLY A 589 4.67 0.80 -25.41
C GLY A 589 5.22 0.27 -24.08
N ALA A 590 6.43 -0.28 -24.05
CA ALA A 590 7.06 -0.73 -22.83
C ALA A 590 7.89 0.42 -22.23
N ASN A 591 7.59 0.75 -20.99
CA ASN A 591 8.41 1.70 -20.22
C ASN A 591 9.61 0.94 -19.64
N TYR A 592 10.72 0.97 -20.38
CA TYR A 592 11.95 0.27 -19.96
C TYR A 592 12.59 0.86 -18.72
N SER A 593 12.45 2.17 -18.50
CA SER A 593 13.01 2.81 -17.29
C SER A 593 12.36 2.25 -16.02
N LYS A 594 11.05 2.00 -16.00
CA LYS A 594 10.39 1.35 -14.85
C LYS A 594 10.87 -0.09 -14.61
N LEU A 595 11.01 -0.88 -15.69
CA LEU A 595 11.47 -2.27 -15.58
C LEU A 595 12.93 -2.33 -15.09
N THR A 596 13.77 -1.45 -15.64
CA THR A 596 15.16 -1.31 -15.24
C THR A 596 15.30 -0.82 -13.81
N TRP A 597 14.43 0.11 -13.39
CA TRP A 597 14.38 0.56 -12.00
C TRP A 597 14.00 -0.56 -11.04
N SER A 598 12.96 -1.34 -11.35
CA SER A 598 12.59 -2.51 -10.54
C SER A 598 13.75 -3.51 -10.42
N PHE A 599 14.47 -3.75 -11.53
CA PHE A 599 15.66 -4.58 -11.51
C PHE A 599 16.78 -3.98 -10.64
N PHE A 600 17.04 -2.68 -10.78
CA PHE A 600 18.08 -1.98 -10.02
C PHE A 600 17.80 -2.02 -8.50
N VAL A 601 16.56 -1.73 -8.08
CA VAL A 601 16.16 -1.79 -6.66
C VAL A 601 16.23 -3.22 -6.12
N PHE A 602 15.87 -4.23 -6.92
CA PHE A 602 16.09 -5.62 -6.53
C PHE A 602 17.58 -5.91 -6.29
N GLN A 603 18.48 -5.42 -7.14
CA GLN A 603 19.91 -5.67 -6.98
C GLN A 603 20.47 -4.95 -5.73
N GLN A 604 20.02 -3.74 -5.43
CA GLN A 604 20.40 -3.07 -4.18
C GLN A 604 19.91 -3.84 -2.95
N TRP A 605 18.68 -4.34 -2.98
CA TRP A 605 18.13 -5.21 -1.93
C TRP A 605 18.95 -6.50 -1.80
N TYR A 606 19.27 -7.14 -2.92
CA TYR A 606 20.06 -8.37 -2.94
C TYR A 606 21.45 -8.16 -2.34
N GLN A 607 22.12 -7.06 -2.68
CA GLN A 607 23.42 -6.72 -2.09
C GLN A 607 23.33 -6.45 -0.58
N THR A 608 22.25 -5.87 -0.12
CA THR A 608 22.07 -5.54 1.31
C THR A 608 21.90 -6.79 2.16
N TYR A 609 21.26 -7.84 1.66
CA TYR A 609 20.85 -9.00 2.46
C TYR A 609 21.46 -10.34 2.02
N HIS A 610 22.05 -10.42 0.84
CA HIS A 610 22.62 -11.65 0.23
C HIS A 610 24.00 -11.44 -0.38
N GLY A 611 24.52 -10.21 -0.42
CA GLY A 611 25.80 -9.85 -0.98
C GLY A 611 27.01 -10.14 -0.09
#